data_0c5bb5efea054b8a30a43ec52f9952ef
#
_entry.id   0c5bb5efea054b8a30a43ec52f9952ef
#
_cell.length_a   1.000
_cell.length_b   1.000
_cell.length_c   1.000
_cell.angle_alpha   90.00
_cell.angle_beta   90.00
_cell.angle_gamma   90.00
#
_symmetry.space_group_name_H-M   'P 1'
#
loop_
_entity.id
_entity.type
_entity.pdbx_description
1 polymer ?
#
loop_
_entity_poly.entity_id
_entity_poly.type
_entity_poly.pdbx_seq_one_letter_code
_entity_poly.pdbx_strand_id
1 'polypeptide(L)'
;DRMRELAFGSQKVNFDKGADNSDVERKRDIERWAKDVYAFVSGRYGEQNIAAFIVHLDEINPHVHCTLLPIKDGRFAYKEIFAGKDKYEFSQRMKQLHTDFFTEVNTKWGMSRGRSVSETGARHLTTEEYRRMLSEECTTFEENIDRHRKVLFSIQSDIRLAERRVKGLTTMVDNLEKSKAEKQAQLSAAERDLAANSDDAAELEMLIESLQKELQ
;
A
#
# COMPACT_ATOMS: atom_id res chain seq x y z
N ASP A 1 3.54 -14.37 -4.08
CA ASP A 1 3.53 -13.85 -5.47
C ASP A 1 4.69 -14.30 -6.33
N ARG A 2 5.81 -14.77 -5.73
CA ARG A 2 6.97 -15.23 -6.50
C ARG A 2 6.63 -16.37 -7.48
N MET A 3 5.74 -17.29 -7.09
CA MET A 3 5.31 -18.37 -7.97
C MET A 3 4.57 -17.87 -9.21
N ARG A 4 3.71 -16.85 -9.07
CA ARG A 4 3.05 -16.23 -10.22
C ARG A 4 4.05 -15.55 -11.14
N GLU A 5 5.03 -14.87 -10.56
CA GLU A 5 6.10 -14.23 -11.34
C GLU A 5 6.91 -15.25 -12.14
N LEU A 6 7.22 -16.41 -11.55
CA LEU A 6 7.88 -17.52 -12.25
C LEU A 6 7.00 -18.13 -13.34
N ALA A 7 5.69 -18.23 -13.12
CA ALA A 7 4.76 -18.81 -14.07
C ALA A 7 4.40 -17.86 -15.21
N PHE A 8 4.11 -16.60 -14.91
CA PHE A 8 3.48 -15.68 -15.85
C PHE A 8 4.19 -14.30 -15.95
N GLY A 9 5.16 -14.02 -15.07
CA GLY A 9 5.83 -12.72 -15.02
C GLY A 9 4.90 -11.61 -14.56
N SER A 10 4.91 -10.51 -15.30
CA SER A 10 4.03 -9.36 -15.06
C SER A 10 2.66 -9.46 -15.75
N GLN A 11 2.38 -10.56 -16.44
CA GLN A 11 1.10 -10.76 -17.13
C GLN A 11 -0.05 -10.85 -16.13
N LYS A 12 -1.19 -10.25 -16.50
CA LYS A 12 -2.42 -10.35 -15.72
C LYS A 12 -3.14 -11.64 -16.11
N VAL A 13 -3.33 -12.53 -15.16
CA VAL A 13 -4.08 -13.77 -15.33
C VAL A 13 -5.40 -13.64 -14.58
N ASN A 14 -6.50 -13.97 -15.25
CA ASN A 14 -7.81 -14.06 -14.63
C ASN A 14 -8.06 -15.51 -14.20
N PHE A 15 -8.24 -15.75 -12.89
CA PHE A 15 -8.49 -17.06 -12.30
C PHE A 15 -9.98 -17.35 -12.08
N ASP A 16 -10.88 -16.50 -12.58
CA ASP A 16 -12.32 -16.77 -12.50
C ASP A 16 -12.69 -17.97 -13.39
N LYS A 17 -13.67 -18.73 -12.94
CA LYS A 17 -14.10 -19.94 -13.68
C LYS A 17 -14.62 -19.57 -15.07
N GLY A 18 -13.97 -20.11 -16.10
CA GLY A 18 -14.31 -19.87 -17.50
C GLY A 18 -13.72 -18.57 -18.08
N ALA A 19 -12.81 -17.92 -17.38
CA ALA A 19 -12.09 -16.77 -17.90
C ALA A 19 -11.22 -17.17 -19.11
N ASP A 20 -11.18 -16.28 -20.10
CA ASP A 20 -10.28 -16.41 -21.24
C ASP A 20 -8.89 -15.89 -20.87
N ASN A 21 -7.89 -16.76 -20.97
CA ASN A 21 -6.47 -16.47 -20.77
C ASN A 21 -5.65 -16.92 -21.99
N SER A 22 -6.26 -16.94 -23.18
CA SER A 22 -5.60 -17.39 -24.42
C SER A 22 -4.35 -16.58 -24.77
N ASP A 23 -4.30 -15.30 -24.33
CA ASP A 23 -3.18 -14.41 -24.56
C ASP A 23 -2.07 -14.53 -23.50
N VAL A 24 -2.27 -15.37 -22.46
CA VAL A 24 -1.30 -15.54 -21.38
C VAL A 24 -0.26 -16.61 -21.73
N GLU A 25 0.98 -16.21 -21.85
CA GLU A 25 2.09 -17.11 -22.10
C GLU A 25 2.74 -17.59 -20.81
N ARG A 26 2.94 -18.93 -20.73
CA ARG A 26 3.69 -19.54 -19.64
C ARG A 26 5.19 -19.28 -19.80
N LYS A 27 5.84 -18.78 -18.76
CA LYS A 27 7.29 -18.61 -18.75
C LYS A 27 8.03 -19.93 -18.61
N ARG A 28 9.21 -20.02 -19.19
CA ARG A 28 10.09 -21.20 -19.06
C ARG A 28 10.62 -21.39 -17.64
N ASP A 29 10.60 -20.36 -16.81
CA ASP A 29 11.12 -20.44 -15.45
C ASP A 29 10.29 -21.35 -14.56
N ILE A 30 8.97 -21.40 -14.75
CA ILE A 30 8.13 -22.35 -14.01
C ILE A 30 8.45 -23.80 -14.36
N GLU A 31 8.80 -24.08 -15.61
CA GLU A 31 9.20 -25.44 -16.03
C GLU A 31 10.55 -25.84 -15.42
N ARG A 32 11.50 -24.91 -15.37
CA ARG A 32 12.81 -25.11 -14.75
C ARG A 32 12.67 -25.34 -13.25
N TRP A 33 11.85 -24.53 -12.60
CA TRP A 33 11.53 -24.72 -11.19
C TRP A 33 10.89 -26.08 -10.93
N ALA A 34 9.92 -26.49 -11.73
CA ALA A 34 9.26 -27.78 -11.61
C ALA A 34 10.26 -28.95 -11.80
N LYS A 35 11.24 -28.81 -12.70
CA LYS A 35 12.32 -29.79 -12.88
C LYS A 35 13.22 -29.88 -11.66
N ASP A 36 13.56 -28.75 -11.02
CA ASP A 36 14.34 -28.74 -9.79
C ASP A 36 13.57 -29.40 -8.63
N VAL A 37 12.25 -29.15 -8.53
CA VAL A 37 11.38 -29.84 -7.57
C VAL A 37 11.34 -31.33 -7.83
N TYR A 38 11.16 -31.74 -9.10
CA TYR A 38 11.16 -33.16 -9.49
C TYR A 38 12.48 -33.84 -9.15
N ALA A 39 13.61 -33.18 -9.47
CA ALA A 39 14.94 -33.71 -9.17
C ALA A 39 15.17 -33.87 -7.65
N PHE A 40 14.71 -32.92 -6.85
CA PHE A 40 14.76 -33.01 -5.40
C PHE A 40 13.95 -34.21 -4.87
N VAL A 41 12.73 -34.39 -5.36
CA VAL A 41 11.85 -35.46 -4.91
C VAL A 41 12.34 -36.82 -5.38
N SER A 42 12.74 -36.95 -6.66
CA SER A 42 13.24 -38.20 -7.21
C SER A 42 14.58 -38.63 -6.60
N GLY A 43 15.47 -37.66 -6.32
CA GLY A 43 16.74 -37.94 -5.62
C GLY A 43 16.55 -38.42 -4.19
N ARG A 44 15.50 -37.94 -3.50
CA ARG A 44 15.24 -38.28 -2.11
C ARG A 44 14.44 -39.57 -1.91
N TYR A 45 13.47 -39.83 -2.77
CA TYR A 45 12.52 -40.91 -2.60
C TYR A 45 12.60 -41.99 -3.68
N GLY A 46 13.39 -41.77 -4.71
CA GLY A 46 13.47 -42.61 -5.89
C GLY A 46 12.38 -42.26 -6.92
N GLU A 47 12.78 -42.19 -8.19
CA GLU A 47 11.88 -41.87 -9.30
C GLU A 47 10.74 -42.88 -9.42
N GLN A 48 11.04 -44.12 -9.21
CA GLN A 48 10.08 -45.26 -9.24
C GLN A 48 8.95 -45.13 -8.19
N ASN A 49 9.14 -44.27 -7.20
CA ASN A 49 8.16 -44.04 -6.13
C ASN A 49 7.26 -42.80 -6.42
N ILE A 50 7.50 -42.10 -7.51
CA ILE A 50 6.66 -40.99 -7.93
C ILE A 50 5.50 -41.52 -8.78
N ALA A 51 4.30 -41.55 -8.22
CA ALA A 51 3.10 -41.98 -8.93
C ALA A 51 2.50 -40.88 -9.81
N ALA A 52 2.59 -39.63 -9.38
CA ALA A 52 2.15 -38.46 -10.15
C ALA A 52 2.93 -37.22 -9.75
N PHE A 53 3.17 -36.36 -10.73
CA PHE A 53 3.78 -35.06 -10.55
C PHE A 53 3.07 -34.06 -11.46
N ILE A 54 2.27 -33.17 -10.87
CA ILE A 54 1.37 -32.28 -11.60
C ILE A 54 1.64 -30.85 -11.14
N VAL A 55 1.86 -29.95 -12.09
CA VAL A 55 2.00 -28.51 -11.84
C VAL A 55 0.68 -27.84 -12.15
N HIS A 56 0.05 -27.25 -11.12
CA HIS A 56 -1.17 -26.50 -11.25
C HIS A 56 -0.84 -25.04 -11.55
N LEU A 57 -1.33 -24.52 -12.66
CA LEU A 57 -1.19 -23.13 -13.11
C LEU A 57 -2.53 -22.42 -13.28
N ASP A 58 -3.61 -23.15 -13.08
CA ASP A 58 -5.00 -22.72 -13.22
C ASP A 58 -5.58 -22.16 -11.90
N GLU A 59 -4.80 -22.16 -10.83
CA GLU A 59 -5.18 -21.63 -9.54
C GLU A 59 -4.41 -20.32 -9.23
N ILE A 60 -4.99 -19.51 -8.33
CA ILE A 60 -4.40 -18.22 -7.92
C ILE A 60 -2.93 -18.36 -7.51
N ASN A 61 -2.56 -19.45 -6.86
CA ASN A 61 -1.19 -19.74 -6.45
C ASN A 61 -0.66 -20.96 -7.21
N PRO A 62 0.18 -20.80 -8.23
CA PRO A 62 0.81 -21.92 -8.92
C PRO A 62 1.56 -22.83 -7.93
N HIS A 63 1.33 -24.13 -8.03
CA HIS A 63 1.91 -25.10 -7.10
C HIS A 63 2.06 -26.50 -7.74
N VAL A 64 2.75 -27.40 -7.03
CA VAL A 64 2.95 -28.78 -7.46
C VAL A 64 2.24 -29.74 -6.52
N HIS A 65 1.52 -30.68 -7.10
CA HIS A 65 1.10 -31.91 -6.43
C HIS A 65 2.02 -33.05 -6.82
N CYS A 66 2.69 -33.64 -5.83
CA CYS A 66 3.51 -34.83 -6.04
C CYS A 66 2.97 -35.98 -5.18
N THR A 67 2.51 -37.01 -5.83
CA THR A 67 2.03 -38.24 -5.15
C THR A 67 3.15 -39.25 -5.10
N LEU A 68 3.52 -39.64 -3.87
CA LEU A 68 4.58 -40.62 -3.63
C LEU A 68 4.03 -41.94 -3.10
N LEU A 69 4.55 -43.05 -3.64
CA LEU A 69 4.34 -44.38 -3.13
C LEU A 69 5.51 -44.74 -2.19
N PRO A 70 5.28 -44.95 -0.89
CA PRO A 70 6.35 -45.27 0.05
C PRO A 70 6.79 -46.74 -0.10
N ILE A 71 7.45 -47.07 -1.21
CA ILE A 71 7.94 -48.42 -1.48
C ILE A 71 9.44 -48.47 -1.24
N LYS A 72 9.87 -49.45 -0.47
CA LYS A 72 11.26 -49.81 -0.22
C LYS A 72 11.41 -51.31 -0.21
N ASP A 73 12.37 -51.82 -0.97
CA ASP A 73 12.64 -53.26 -1.10
C ASP A 73 11.37 -54.05 -1.50
N GLY A 74 10.57 -53.52 -2.41
CA GLY A 74 9.34 -54.14 -2.94
C GLY A 74 8.16 -54.21 -1.97
N ARG A 75 8.21 -53.52 -0.82
CA ARG A 75 7.14 -53.48 0.18
C ARG A 75 6.76 -52.07 0.57
N PHE A 76 5.53 -51.87 1.07
CA PHE A 76 5.11 -50.61 1.68
C PHE A 76 5.89 -50.29 2.95
N ALA A 77 6.61 -49.19 2.97
CA ALA A 77 7.53 -48.79 4.02
C ALA A 77 7.23 -47.38 4.54
N TYR A 78 5.95 -46.99 4.68
CA TYR A 78 5.52 -45.68 5.09
C TYR A 78 6.21 -45.17 6.36
N LYS A 79 6.28 -46.02 7.39
CA LYS A 79 6.93 -45.66 8.66
C LYS A 79 8.42 -45.41 8.49
N GLU A 80 9.08 -46.15 7.63
CA GLU A 80 10.52 -46.00 7.40
C GLU A 80 10.84 -44.74 6.60
N ILE A 81 10.00 -44.40 5.62
CA ILE A 81 10.23 -43.30 4.69
C ILE A 81 9.73 -41.97 5.27
N PHE A 82 8.52 -41.94 5.82
CA PHE A 82 7.86 -40.69 6.25
C PHE A 82 7.63 -40.60 7.75
N ALA A 83 6.92 -41.55 8.36
CA ALA A 83 6.37 -41.37 9.69
C ALA A 83 7.41 -41.49 10.83
N GLY A 84 8.46 -42.29 10.66
CA GLY A 84 9.36 -42.61 11.77
C GLY A 84 8.71 -43.49 12.83
N LYS A 85 9.32 -43.54 14.01
CA LYS A 85 8.88 -44.40 15.13
C LYS A 85 7.71 -43.81 15.91
N ASP A 86 7.65 -42.47 15.98
CA ASP A 86 6.68 -41.71 16.75
C ASP A 86 6.41 -40.33 16.18
N LYS A 87 5.50 -39.58 16.81
CA LYS A 87 5.12 -38.21 16.40
C LYS A 87 6.30 -37.23 16.45
N TYR A 88 7.24 -37.43 17.35
CA TYR A 88 8.40 -36.55 17.45
C TYR A 88 9.32 -36.74 16.25
N GLU A 89 9.67 -38.00 15.95
CA GLU A 89 10.50 -38.32 14.78
C GLU A 89 9.83 -37.86 13.48
N PHE A 90 8.51 -38.06 13.33
CA PHE A 90 7.75 -37.53 12.20
C PHE A 90 7.89 -36.00 12.06
N SER A 91 7.70 -35.28 13.16
CA SER A 91 7.84 -33.82 13.19
C SER A 91 9.24 -33.36 12.79
N GLN A 92 10.29 -34.06 13.27
CA GLN A 92 11.67 -33.73 12.91
C GLN A 92 11.94 -33.99 11.42
N ARG A 93 11.47 -35.12 10.90
CA ARG A 93 11.61 -35.45 9.46
C ARG A 93 10.92 -34.42 8.56
N MET A 94 9.72 -33.98 8.92
CA MET A 94 9.01 -32.94 8.17
C MET A 94 9.72 -31.59 8.24
N LYS A 95 10.19 -31.18 9.39
CA LYS A 95 10.99 -29.95 9.54
C LYS A 95 12.26 -30.02 8.68
N GLN A 96 12.93 -31.16 8.69
CA GLN A 96 14.14 -31.37 7.89
C GLN A 96 13.82 -31.33 6.40
N LEU A 97 12.76 -32.02 5.96
CA LEU A 97 12.30 -31.99 4.58
C LEU A 97 12.06 -30.57 4.09
N HIS A 98 11.37 -29.75 4.91
CA HIS A 98 11.12 -28.34 4.57
C HIS A 98 12.42 -27.53 4.51
N THR A 99 13.40 -27.84 5.37
CA THR A 99 14.71 -27.16 5.37
C THR A 99 15.51 -27.53 4.14
N ASP A 100 15.58 -28.82 3.82
CA ASP A 100 16.31 -29.33 2.66
C ASP A 100 15.70 -28.75 1.37
N PHE A 101 14.37 -28.81 1.23
CA PHE A 101 13.66 -28.23 0.10
C PHE A 101 13.91 -26.74 -0.06
N PHE A 102 13.89 -25.98 1.06
CA PHE A 102 14.24 -24.57 1.04
C PHE A 102 15.66 -24.36 0.54
N THR A 103 16.61 -25.10 1.06
CA THR A 103 18.05 -24.94 0.75
C THR A 103 18.36 -25.36 -0.68
N GLU A 104 17.82 -26.49 -1.13
CA GLU A 104 18.18 -27.09 -2.40
C GLU A 104 17.37 -26.56 -3.59
N VAL A 105 16.12 -26.10 -3.34
CA VAL A 105 15.21 -25.65 -4.39
C VAL A 105 14.88 -24.15 -4.21
N ASN A 106 14.25 -23.78 -3.08
CA ASN A 106 13.64 -22.47 -2.95
C ASN A 106 14.64 -21.30 -3.02
N THR A 107 15.85 -21.48 -2.49
CA THR A 107 16.91 -20.44 -2.52
C THR A 107 17.31 -20.10 -3.96
N LYS A 108 17.38 -21.07 -4.85
CA LYS A 108 17.72 -20.87 -6.28
C LYS A 108 16.70 -19.95 -6.99
N TRP A 109 15.45 -20.00 -6.52
CA TRP A 109 14.32 -19.33 -7.15
C TRP A 109 13.88 -18.06 -6.40
N GLY A 110 14.67 -17.61 -5.40
CA GLY A 110 14.37 -16.40 -4.62
C GLY A 110 13.11 -16.50 -3.77
N MET A 111 12.76 -17.72 -3.34
CA MET A 111 11.65 -17.95 -2.43
C MET A 111 12.12 -17.91 -0.99
N SER A 112 11.29 -17.34 -0.11
CA SER A 112 11.54 -17.33 1.32
C SER A 112 11.02 -18.60 1.99
N ARG A 113 11.67 -19.00 3.09
CA ARG A 113 11.13 -20.03 3.98
C ARG A 113 10.05 -19.44 4.86
N GLY A 114 8.93 -20.15 5.03
CA GLY A 114 7.93 -19.80 6.05
C GLY A 114 8.50 -19.84 7.45
N ARG A 115 7.97 -19.01 8.35
CA ARG A 115 8.36 -19.01 9.77
C ARG A 115 7.84 -20.25 10.49
N SER A 116 8.55 -20.68 11.53
CA SER A 116 8.14 -21.85 12.30
C SER A 116 6.89 -21.55 13.17
N VAL A 117 6.16 -22.60 13.52
CA VAL A 117 5.01 -22.48 14.45
C VAL A 117 5.44 -21.92 15.80
N SER A 118 6.66 -22.21 16.25
CA SER A 118 7.21 -21.67 17.50
C SER A 118 7.45 -20.16 17.45
N GLU A 119 7.71 -19.61 16.26
CA GLU A 119 7.89 -18.17 16.07
C GLU A 119 6.57 -17.43 15.85
N THR A 120 5.61 -18.08 15.20
CA THR A 120 4.34 -17.45 14.83
C THR A 120 3.22 -17.67 15.83
N GLY A 121 3.36 -18.66 16.71
CA GLY A 121 2.28 -19.12 17.58
C GLY A 121 1.09 -19.74 16.83
N ALA A 122 1.22 -19.95 15.51
CA ALA A 122 0.13 -20.47 14.68
C ALA A 122 -0.23 -21.90 15.14
N ARG A 123 -1.52 -22.15 15.26
CA ARG A 123 -2.06 -23.49 15.51
C ARG A 123 -2.78 -24.03 14.29
N HIS A 124 -2.84 -25.34 14.16
CA HIS A 124 -3.69 -25.95 13.14
C HIS A 124 -5.15 -25.68 13.50
N LEU A 125 -5.83 -25.00 12.59
CA LEU A 125 -7.26 -24.78 12.65
C LEU A 125 -7.95 -25.77 11.69
N THR A 126 -9.12 -26.22 12.06
CA THR A 126 -9.99 -26.90 11.10
C THR A 126 -10.43 -25.92 10.00
N THR A 127 -10.89 -26.43 8.87
CA THR A 127 -11.39 -25.57 7.76
C THR A 127 -12.54 -24.69 8.23
N GLU A 128 -13.39 -25.19 9.12
CA GLU A 128 -14.52 -24.44 9.67
C GLU A 128 -14.06 -23.33 10.63
N GLU A 129 -13.11 -23.63 11.53
CA GLU A 129 -12.53 -22.63 12.43
C GLU A 129 -11.82 -21.53 11.63
N TYR A 130 -11.08 -21.90 10.59
CA TYR A 130 -10.38 -20.95 9.75
C TYR A 130 -11.36 -20.03 8.99
N ARG A 131 -12.42 -20.61 8.39
CA ARG A 131 -13.47 -19.81 7.70
C ARG A 131 -14.19 -18.87 8.66
N ARG A 132 -14.51 -19.32 9.87
CA ARG A 132 -15.14 -18.50 10.89
C ARG A 132 -14.22 -17.33 11.28
N MET A 133 -12.97 -17.60 11.56
CA MET A 133 -11.98 -16.58 11.89
C MET A 133 -11.86 -15.53 10.77
N LEU A 134 -11.76 -15.97 9.51
CA LEU A 134 -11.71 -15.06 8.36
C LEU A 134 -12.99 -14.22 8.24
N SER A 135 -14.17 -14.81 8.48
CA SER A 135 -15.44 -14.09 8.44
C SER A 135 -15.50 -13.02 9.53
N GLU A 136 -15.07 -13.33 10.75
CA GLU A 136 -14.99 -12.37 11.86
C GLU A 136 -13.99 -11.23 11.57
N GLU A 137 -12.84 -11.54 10.98
CA GLU A 137 -11.87 -10.53 10.55
C GLU A 137 -12.43 -9.64 9.45
N CYS A 138 -13.09 -10.21 8.43
CA CYS A 138 -13.74 -9.44 7.37
C CYS A 138 -14.78 -8.47 7.94
N THR A 139 -15.64 -8.93 8.83
CA THR A 139 -16.65 -8.09 9.50
C THR A 139 -15.97 -6.93 10.24
N THR A 140 -14.90 -7.22 10.97
CA THR A 140 -14.14 -6.19 11.70
C THR A 140 -13.52 -5.15 10.74
N PHE A 141 -13.00 -5.60 9.61
CA PHE A 141 -12.47 -4.69 8.59
C PHE A 141 -13.57 -3.84 7.95
N GLU A 142 -14.72 -4.41 7.65
CA GLU A 142 -15.87 -3.68 7.11
C GLU A 142 -16.35 -2.59 8.08
N GLU A 143 -16.48 -2.89 9.36
CA GLU A 143 -16.83 -1.92 10.40
C GLU A 143 -15.78 -0.78 10.52
N ASN A 144 -14.50 -1.12 10.43
CA ASN A 144 -13.43 -0.13 10.44
C ASN A 144 -13.48 0.77 9.19
N ILE A 145 -13.71 0.19 8.01
CA ILE A 145 -13.86 0.94 6.77
C ILE A 145 -15.04 1.92 6.89
N ASP A 146 -16.17 1.50 7.39
CA ASP A 146 -17.33 2.36 7.59
C ASP A 146 -17.07 3.49 8.59
N ARG A 147 -16.36 3.18 9.68
CA ARG A 147 -15.94 4.19 10.65
C ARG A 147 -15.03 5.24 10.01
N HIS A 148 -14.03 4.80 9.24
CA HIS A 148 -13.12 5.71 8.55
C HIS A 148 -13.81 6.54 7.47
N ARG A 149 -14.77 5.97 6.74
CA ARG A 149 -15.60 6.71 5.76
C ARG A 149 -16.39 7.83 6.43
N LYS A 150 -17.00 7.60 7.59
CA LYS A 150 -17.71 8.64 8.37
C LYS A 150 -16.77 9.77 8.81
N VAL A 151 -15.59 9.43 9.30
CA VAL A 151 -14.57 10.42 9.68
C VAL A 151 -14.12 11.24 8.48
N LEU A 152 -13.83 10.60 7.35
CA LEU A 152 -13.45 11.29 6.11
C LEU A 152 -14.56 12.26 5.64
N PHE A 153 -15.81 11.84 5.70
CA PHE A 153 -16.93 12.71 5.34
C PHE A 153 -17.02 13.95 6.24
N SER A 154 -16.84 13.80 7.55
CA SER A 154 -16.78 14.91 8.51
C SER A 154 -15.65 15.87 8.17
N ILE A 155 -14.43 15.34 8.00
CA ILE A 155 -13.25 16.16 7.65
C ILE A 155 -13.47 16.92 6.34
N GLN A 156 -14.02 16.29 5.32
CA GLN A 156 -14.33 16.97 4.06
C GLN A 156 -15.35 18.12 4.24
N SER A 157 -16.34 17.93 5.10
CA SER A 157 -17.30 18.98 5.44
C SER A 157 -16.61 20.17 6.14
N ASP A 158 -15.74 19.88 7.09
CA ASP A 158 -14.99 20.90 7.82
C ASP A 158 -14.03 21.68 6.91
N ILE A 159 -13.37 20.99 6.00
CA ILE A 159 -12.53 21.63 4.97
C ILE A 159 -13.34 22.60 4.13
N ARG A 160 -14.51 22.18 3.61
CA ARG A 160 -15.37 23.07 2.82
C ARG A 160 -15.87 24.30 3.60
N LEU A 161 -16.09 24.13 4.91
CA LEU A 161 -16.46 25.25 5.78
C LEU A 161 -15.28 26.20 6.00
N ALA A 162 -14.09 25.67 6.24
CA ALA A 162 -12.87 26.45 6.38
C ALA A 162 -12.54 27.23 5.10
N GLU A 163 -12.63 26.61 3.94
CA GLU A 163 -12.41 27.25 2.64
C GLU A 163 -13.36 28.43 2.41
N ARG A 164 -14.65 28.27 2.75
CA ARG A 164 -15.61 29.37 2.66
C ARG A 164 -15.27 30.53 3.61
N ARG A 165 -14.81 30.23 4.83
CA ARG A 165 -14.37 31.24 5.80
C ARG A 165 -13.13 31.98 5.30
N VAL A 166 -12.14 31.25 4.79
CA VAL A 166 -10.93 31.85 4.21
C VAL A 166 -11.30 32.79 3.09
N LYS A 167 -12.13 32.36 2.13
CA LYS A 167 -12.59 33.19 1.03
C LYS A 167 -13.29 34.49 1.51
N GLY A 168 -14.16 34.37 2.51
CA GLY A 168 -14.83 35.51 3.10
C GLY A 168 -13.85 36.51 3.75
N LEU A 169 -12.89 36.00 4.53
CA LEU A 169 -11.85 36.82 5.16
C LEU A 169 -10.96 37.50 4.11
N THR A 170 -10.54 36.79 3.07
CA THR A 170 -9.77 37.40 1.97
C THR A 170 -10.51 38.56 1.34
N THR A 171 -11.80 38.39 1.02
CA THR A 171 -12.62 39.49 0.49
C THR A 171 -12.71 40.69 1.46
N MET A 172 -12.83 40.43 2.77
CA MET A 172 -12.84 41.53 3.78
C MET A 172 -11.50 42.23 3.83
N VAL A 173 -10.38 41.52 3.78
CA VAL A 173 -9.03 42.12 3.77
C VAL A 173 -8.87 43.00 2.53
N ASP A 174 -9.22 42.48 1.34
CA ASP A 174 -9.16 43.25 0.08
C ASP A 174 -9.97 44.55 0.16
N ASN A 175 -11.17 44.51 0.74
CA ASN A 175 -12.02 45.70 0.91
C ASN A 175 -11.43 46.69 1.91
N LEU A 176 -10.83 46.21 3.01
CA LEU A 176 -10.16 47.06 3.98
C LEU A 176 -8.91 47.73 3.40
N GLU A 177 -8.14 47.02 2.61
CA GLU A 177 -6.98 47.55 1.89
C GLU A 177 -7.36 48.67 0.92
N LYS A 178 -8.44 48.47 0.15
CA LYS A 178 -8.99 49.51 -0.75
C LYS A 178 -9.42 50.74 0.06
N SER A 179 -10.21 50.54 1.10
CA SER A 179 -10.67 51.67 1.95
C SER A 179 -9.51 52.39 2.61
N LYS A 180 -8.47 51.69 3.05
CA LYS A 180 -7.25 52.28 3.56
C LYS A 180 -6.53 53.14 2.53
N ALA A 181 -6.38 52.60 1.30
CA ALA A 181 -5.74 53.35 0.21
C ALA A 181 -6.53 54.62 -0.18
N GLU A 182 -7.87 54.53 -0.21
CA GLU A 182 -8.73 55.69 -0.45
C GLU A 182 -8.58 56.77 0.64
N LYS A 183 -8.61 56.37 1.88
CA LYS A 183 -8.41 57.30 3.04
C LYS A 183 -7.01 57.92 3.04
N GLN A 184 -6.01 57.16 2.67
CA GLN A 184 -4.62 57.64 2.56
C GLN A 184 -4.48 58.66 1.44
N ALA A 185 -5.15 58.44 0.30
CA ALA A 185 -5.22 59.41 -0.78
C ALA A 185 -5.95 60.68 -0.39
N GLN A 186 -7.08 60.55 0.33
CA GLN A 186 -7.82 61.72 0.88
C GLN A 186 -6.97 62.53 1.86
N LEU A 187 -6.25 61.86 2.79
CA LEU A 187 -5.35 62.50 3.74
C LEU A 187 -4.24 63.27 3.01
N SER A 188 -3.58 62.63 2.00
CA SER A 188 -2.53 63.28 1.22
C SER A 188 -3.04 64.46 0.38
N ALA A 189 -4.30 64.43 -0.03
CA ALA A 189 -4.93 65.59 -0.71
C ALA A 189 -5.19 66.75 0.26
N ALA A 190 -5.76 66.43 1.43
CA ALA A 190 -6.02 67.44 2.47
C ALA A 190 -4.74 68.09 3.01
N GLU A 191 -3.66 67.31 3.16
CA GLU A 191 -2.35 67.80 3.54
C GLU A 191 -1.77 68.76 2.52
N ARG A 192 -1.95 68.51 1.21
CA ARG A 192 -1.55 69.40 0.12
C ARG A 192 -2.36 70.70 0.08
N ASP A 193 -3.68 70.58 0.26
CA ASP A 193 -4.55 71.72 0.34
C ASP A 193 -4.24 72.62 1.54
N LEU A 194 -3.91 72.04 2.68
CA LEU A 194 -3.49 72.74 3.88
C LEU A 194 -2.15 73.50 3.68
N ALA A 195 -1.18 72.82 3.00
CA ALA A 195 0.10 73.46 2.71
C ALA A 195 -0.08 74.62 1.72
N ALA A 196 -0.88 74.45 0.67
CA ALA A 196 -1.17 75.55 -0.27
C ALA A 196 -1.85 76.75 0.43
N ASN A 197 -2.82 76.50 1.26
CA ASN A 197 -3.47 77.57 2.03
C ASN A 197 -2.53 78.27 3.00
N SER A 198 -1.55 77.54 3.55
CA SER A 198 -0.53 78.10 4.41
C SER A 198 0.46 79.02 3.67
N ASP A 199 0.82 78.56 2.43
CA ASP A 199 1.68 79.36 1.54
C ASP A 199 0.97 80.65 1.06
N ASP A 200 -0.33 80.53 0.67
CA ASP A 200 -1.15 81.68 0.29
C ASP A 200 -1.32 82.70 1.47
N ALA A 201 -1.49 82.19 2.71
CA ALA A 201 -1.57 83.06 3.89
C ALA A 201 -0.25 83.78 4.15
N ALA A 202 0.90 83.13 4.01
CA ALA A 202 2.22 83.72 4.13
C ALA A 202 2.51 84.79 3.06
N GLU A 203 2.06 84.55 1.83
CA GLU A 203 2.15 85.56 0.74
C GLU A 203 1.28 86.80 1.00
N LEU A 204 0.08 86.61 1.53
CA LEU A 204 -0.81 87.70 1.93
C LEU A 204 -0.23 88.51 3.09
N GLU A 205 0.36 87.86 4.09
CA GLU A 205 1.05 88.55 5.20
C GLU A 205 2.22 89.40 4.69
N MET A 206 3.06 88.88 3.77
CA MET A 206 4.13 89.64 3.17
C MET A 206 3.63 90.85 2.34
N LEU A 207 2.52 90.66 1.61
CA LEU A 207 1.89 91.76 0.84
C LEU A 207 1.33 92.81 1.75
N ILE A 208 0.69 92.47 2.86
CA ILE A 208 0.16 93.38 3.86
C ILE A 208 1.34 94.16 4.49
N GLU A 209 2.43 93.48 4.83
CA GLU A 209 3.63 94.15 5.41
C GLU A 209 4.28 95.11 4.39
N SER A 210 4.30 94.77 3.09
CA SER A 210 4.81 95.66 2.05
C SER A 210 3.96 96.88 1.90
N LEU A 211 2.62 96.71 1.84
CA LEU A 211 1.68 97.82 1.73
C LEU A 211 1.67 98.72 2.99
N GLN A 212 1.91 98.16 4.20
CA GLN A 212 2.05 98.94 5.39
C GLN A 212 3.33 99.82 5.41
N LYS A 213 4.41 99.34 4.77
CA LYS A 213 5.65 100.12 4.59
C LYS A 213 5.50 101.24 3.56
N GLU A 214 4.66 101.09 2.55
CA GLU A 214 4.38 102.11 1.55
C GLU A 214 3.49 103.24 2.11
N LEU A 215 2.73 103.01 3.16
CA LEU A 215 1.82 103.93 3.81
C LEU A 215 2.46 104.76 4.93
N GLN A 216 3.74 104.48 5.25
CA GLN A 216 4.58 105.26 6.21
C GLN A 216 5.53 106.18 5.48
#